data_29afc3fc4247f5558ff69437b057a599
#
_entry.id   29afc3fc4247f5558ff69437b057a599
#
_cell.length_a   1.000
_cell.length_b   1.000
_cell.length_c   1.000
_cell.angle_alpha   90.00
_cell.angle_beta   90.00
_cell.angle_gamma   90.00
#
_symmetry.space_group_name_H-M   'P 1'
#
loop_
_entity.id
_entity.type
_entity.pdbx_description
1 polymer ?
#
loop_
_entity_poly.entity_id
_entity_poly.type
_entity_poly.pdbx_seq_one_letter_code
_entity_poly.pdbx_strand_id
1 'polypeptide(L)'
;LFVGSSNSPRDLDVAVTGRAAGVTVVAGRGLAGIDGCVSTAIGISLSDNASHAGKPRSHFALMGDLTFLHDANGLLIGPDELRPDLTIVVANDDGGGIFTTLEPGQPDLAEPFERLFGTPTGTDLSALSLAHGIAHTRADSEAALAAALGTRPHGIRVVEVAIRRETHRAERARLQAMANAALG
;
A
#
# COMPACT_ATOMS: atom_id res chain seq x y z
N LEU A 1 9.90 -3.26 -5.63
CA LEU A 1 8.77 -3.01 -4.77
C LEU A 1 9.08 -1.85 -3.83
N PHE A 2 8.31 -0.77 -3.89
CA PHE A 2 8.29 0.27 -2.86
C PHE A 2 7.21 -0.08 -1.81
N VAL A 3 7.51 0.12 -0.53
CA VAL A 3 6.57 -0.14 0.56
C VAL A 3 6.37 1.15 1.35
N GLY A 4 5.15 1.68 1.29
CA GLY A 4 4.73 2.84 2.05
C GLY A 4 4.78 2.58 3.56
N SER A 5 4.86 3.65 4.34
CA SER A 5 4.90 3.54 5.80
C SER A 5 3.58 3.04 6.41
N SER A 6 3.46 3.03 7.72
CA SER A 6 2.34 2.49 8.51
C SER A 6 2.36 0.95 8.61
N ASN A 7 1.25 0.27 8.33
CA ASN A 7 1.15 -1.20 8.46
C ASN A 7 1.91 -1.96 7.38
N SER A 8 1.95 -1.45 6.16
CA SER A 8 2.48 -2.17 5.00
C SER A 8 3.87 -2.82 5.19
N PRO A 9 4.88 -2.16 5.79
CA PRO A 9 6.17 -2.81 6.05
C PRO A 9 6.06 -3.93 7.10
N ARG A 10 5.17 -3.78 8.09
CA ARG A 10 4.96 -4.78 9.13
C ARG A 10 4.24 -6.01 8.61
N ASP A 11 3.27 -5.81 7.72
CA ASP A 11 2.53 -6.89 7.07
C ASP A 11 3.46 -7.66 6.13
N LEU A 12 4.30 -6.95 5.38
CA LEU A 12 5.28 -7.57 4.51
C LEU A 12 6.30 -8.41 5.30
N ASP A 13 6.80 -7.89 6.43
CA ASP A 13 7.75 -8.59 7.30
C ASP A 13 7.18 -9.91 7.87
N VAL A 14 5.90 -9.91 8.20
CA VAL A 14 5.20 -11.13 8.69
C VAL A 14 4.88 -12.10 7.56
N ALA A 15 4.51 -11.59 6.38
CA ALA A 15 4.02 -12.42 5.27
C ALA A 15 5.15 -13.05 4.44
N VAL A 16 6.32 -12.41 4.36
CA VAL A 16 7.42 -12.88 3.51
C VAL A 16 8.31 -13.85 4.27
N THR A 17 8.22 -15.12 3.92
CA THR A 17 9.11 -16.17 4.41
C THR A 17 10.27 -16.37 3.44
N GLY A 18 11.41 -15.77 3.75
CA GLY A 18 12.63 -15.90 2.95
C GLY A 18 12.84 -14.77 1.93
N ARG A 19 13.92 -14.84 1.17
CA ARG A 19 14.23 -13.86 0.13
C ARG A 19 13.44 -14.16 -1.15
N ALA A 20 12.60 -13.22 -1.57
CA ALA A 20 12.07 -13.24 -2.92
C ALA A 20 13.23 -12.96 -3.90
N ALA A 21 13.73 -14.01 -4.59
CA ALA A 21 14.82 -13.87 -5.54
C ALA A 21 14.45 -12.87 -6.65
N GLY A 22 15.31 -11.87 -6.88
CA GLY A 22 15.14 -10.89 -7.95
C GLY A 22 14.21 -9.72 -7.61
N VAL A 23 13.70 -9.61 -6.37
CA VAL A 23 12.90 -8.46 -5.92
C VAL A 23 13.76 -7.53 -5.05
N THR A 24 13.89 -6.28 -5.48
CA THR A 24 14.44 -5.21 -4.63
C THR A 24 13.30 -4.54 -3.88
N VAL A 25 13.39 -4.49 -2.56
CA VAL A 25 12.40 -3.83 -1.69
C VAL A 25 13.00 -2.53 -1.15
N VAL A 26 12.26 -1.44 -1.28
CA VAL A 26 12.61 -0.11 -0.78
C VAL A 26 11.49 0.40 0.12
N ALA A 27 11.83 0.95 1.27
CA ALA A 27 10.87 1.54 2.20
C ALA A 27 11.46 2.79 2.86
N GLY A 28 10.62 3.81 3.04
CA GLY A 28 10.98 5.03 3.76
C GLY A 28 11.01 4.78 5.27
N ARG A 29 12.15 4.32 5.83
CA ARG A 29 12.26 3.93 7.25
C ARG A 29 12.88 4.99 8.17
N GLY A 30 13.35 6.12 7.64
CA GLY A 30 13.90 7.22 8.44
C GLY A 30 12.84 7.84 9.34
N LEU A 31 12.11 8.82 8.86
CA LEU A 31 10.98 9.43 9.58
C LEU A 31 9.72 8.58 9.54
N ALA A 32 9.64 7.61 8.62
CA ALA A 32 8.51 6.70 8.44
C ALA A 32 7.15 7.42 8.26
N GLY A 33 7.14 8.62 7.65
CA GLY A 33 5.94 9.36 7.30
C GLY A 33 5.13 8.67 6.20
N ILE A 34 3.83 8.98 6.14
CA ILE A 34 2.93 8.49 5.07
C ILE A 34 2.84 9.48 3.91
N ASP A 35 3.40 10.67 4.07
CA ASP A 35 3.53 11.71 3.05
C ASP A 35 4.55 11.35 1.97
N GLY A 36 4.38 11.86 0.76
CA GLY A 36 5.32 11.71 -0.36
C GLY A 36 5.53 10.28 -0.87
N CYS A 37 4.68 9.31 -0.48
CA CYS A 37 4.89 7.90 -0.82
C CYS A 37 4.59 7.59 -2.30
N VAL A 38 3.60 8.22 -2.90
CA VAL A 38 3.26 8.06 -4.32
C VAL A 38 4.38 8.66 -5.18
N SER A 39 4.78 9.89 -4.87
CA SER A 39 5.88 10.59 -5.55
C SER A 39 7.19 9.82 -5.47
N THR A 40 7.50 9.26 -4.29
CA THR A 40 8.70 8.43 -4.08
C THR A 40 8.66 7.16 -4.93
N ALA A 41 7.52 6.46 -4.97
CA ALA A 41 7.36 5.25 -5.78
C ALA A 41 7.54 5.54 -7.27
N ILE A 42 7.02 6.66 -7.76
CA ILE A 42 7.19 7.13 -9.14
C ILE A 42 8.66 7.43 -9.42
N GLY A 43 9.32 8.20 -8.55
CA GLY A 43 10.73 8.57 -8.71
C GLY A 43 11.66 7.34 -8.73
N ILE A 44 11.45 6.37 -7.84
CA ILE A 44 12.21 5.10 -7.83
C ILE A 44 12.00 4.34 -9.14
N SER A 45 10.76 4.26 -9.63
CA SER A 45 10.43 3.54 -10.86
C SER A 45 11.08 4.18 -12.09
N LEU A 46 11.08 5.51 -12.18
CA LEU A 46 11.73 6.26 -13.26
C LEU A 46 13.25 6.07 -13.20
N SER A 47 13.86 6.17 -12.02
CA SER A 47 15.31 6.00 -11.82
C SER A 47 15.77 4.58 -12.17
N ASP A 48 15.02 3.55 -11.76
CA ASP A 48 15.34 2.16 -12.07
C ASP A 48 15.24 1.90 -13.58
N ASN A 49 14.22 2.42 -14.25
CA ASN A 49 14.07 2.32 -15.70
C ASN A 49 15.23 2.99 -16.45
N ALA A 50 15.66 4.17 -16.00
CA ALA A 50 16.80 4.87 -16.59
C ALA A 50 18.12 4.08 -16.43
N SER A 51 18.29 3.45 -15.27
CA SER A 51 19.49 2.64 -14.96
C SER A 51 19.54 1.29 -15.70
N HIS A 52 18.38 0.80 -16.16
CA HIS A 52 18.23 -0.49 -16.83
C HIS A 52 17.64 -0.36 -18.23
N ALA A 53 18.04 0.68 -18.98
CA ALA A 53 17.56 0.94 -20.34
C ALA A 53 17.62 -0.32 -21.22
N GLY A 54 16.49 -0.65 -21.86
CA GLY A 54 16.35 -1.84 -22.71
C GLY A 54 16.00 -3.14 -21.99
N LYS A 55 15.86 -3.14 -20.66
CA LYS A 55 15.39 -4.28 -19.87
C LYS A 55 14.13 -3.87 -19.09
N PRO A 56 12.94 -4.04 -19.68
CA PRO A 56 11.72 -3.63 -19.03
C PRO A 56 11.52 -4.35 -17.69
N ARG A 57 11.33 -3.58 -16.61
CA ARG A 57 11.08 -4.07 -15.25
C ARG A 57 9.67 -3.71 -14.82
N SER A 58 9.07 -4.55 -13.99
CA SER A 58 7.78 -4.24 -13.38
C SER A 58 8.00 -3.58 -12.02
N HIS A 59 7.34 -2.45 -11.81
CA HIS A 59 7.41 -1.71 -10.56
C HIS A 59 6.09 -1.82 -9.83
N PHE A 60 6.19 -1.99 -8.52
CA PHE A 60 5.05 -2.09 -7.62
C PHE A 60 5.26 -1.16 -6.43
N ALA A 61 4.17 -0.59 -5.94
CA ALA A 61 4.11 0.07 -4.65
C ALA A 61 2.99 -0.56 -3.81
N LEU A 62 3.24 -0.78 -2.52
CA LEU A 62 2.24 -1.25 -1.56
C LEU A 62 2.07 -0.19 -0.48
N MET A 63 0.85 0.26 -0.24
CA MET A 63 0.55 1.27 0.77
C MET A 63 -0.91 1.20 1.22
N GLY A 64 -1.22 1.82 2.37
CA GLY A 64 -2.59 2.01 2.83
C GLY A 64 -3.29 3.16 2.11
N ASP A 65 -4.61 3.24 2.28
CA ASP A 65 -5.45 4.30 1.71
C ASP A 65 -5.06 5.71 2.20
N LEU A 66 -4.85 5.93 3.50
CA LEU A 66 -4.39 7.24 4.00
C LEU A 66 -3.01 7.61 3.46
N THR A 67 -2.11 6.64 3.27
CA THR A 67 -0.80 6.89 2.67
C THR A 67 -0.94 7.31 1.20
N PHE A 68 -1.84 6.67 0.46
CA PHE A 68 -2.15 7.02 -0.91
C PHE A 68 -2.80 8.41 -1.01
N LEU A 69 -3.80 8.70 -0.18
CA LEU A 69 -4.51 9.98 -0.14
C LEU A 69 -3.60 11.14 0.27
N HIS A 70 -2.65 10.90 1.17
CA HIS A 70 -1.70 11.93 1.63
C HIS A 70 -0.82 12.47 0.51
N ASP A 71 -0.57 11.69 -0.52
CA ASP A 71 0.27 12.06 -1.66
C ASP A 71 -0.44 11.79 -3.01
N ALA A 72 -1.78 11.89 -3.03
CA ALA A 72 -2.56 11.72 -4.26
C ALA A 72 -2.15 12.72 -5.35
N ASN A 73 -1.73 13.93 -4.98
CA ASN A 73 -1.22 14.92 -5.91
C ASN A 73 0.11 14.51 -6.56
N GLY A 74 0.83 13.53 -6.05
CA GLY A 74 1.97 12.92 -6.73
C GLY A 74 1.62 12.27 -8.08
N LEU A 75 0.32 11.99 -8.31
CA LEU A 75 -0.20 11.51 -9.60
C LEU A 75 -0.34 12.62 -10.67
N LEU A 76 -0.17 13.90 -10.29
CA LEU A 76 -0.21 15.03 -11.21
C LEU A 76 1.09 15.09 -12.01
N ILE A 77 1.12 14.36 -13.11
CA ILE A 77 2.26 14.30 -14.03
C ILE A 77 1.86 15.03 -15.32
N GLY A 78 2.66 16.02 -15.71
CA GLY A 78 2.42 16.79 -16.93
C GLY A 78 2.36 15.91 -18.19
N PRO A 79 1.72 16.38 -19.26
CA PRO A 79 1.54 15.58 -20.47
C PRO A 79 2.86 15.23 -21.18
N ASP A 80 3.88 16.08 -21.03
CA ASP A 80 5.19 15.91 -21.65
C ASP A 80 6.21 15.20 -20.74
N GLU A 81 5.80 14.84 -19.53
CA GLU A 81 6.66 14.19 -18.56
C GLU A 81 6.63 12.65 -18.67
N LEU A 82 7.76 12.05 -18.32
CA LEU A 82 7.88 10.59 -18.32
C LEU A 82 6.96 9.96 -17.26
N ARG A 83 6.24 8.90 -17.65
CA ARG A 83 5.40 8.09 -16.76
C ARG A 83 5.99 6.69 -16.66
N PRO A 84 6.21 6.15 -15.44
CA PRO A 84 6.68 4.78 -15.29
C PRO A 84 5.52 3.78 -15.45
N ASP A 85 5.85 2.54 -15.80
CA ASP A 85 4.95 1.40 -15.68
C ASP A 85 4.94 0.96 -14.20
N LEU A 86 3.97 1.45 -13.43
CA LEU A 86 3.87 1.28 -11.99
C LEU A 86 2.48 0.78 -11.59
N THR A 87 2.43 -0.31 -10.83
CA THR A 87 1.20 -0.74 -10.14
C THR A 87 1.25 -0.29 -8.68
N ILE A 88 0.32 0.56 -8.27
CA ILE A 88 0.13 0.97 -6.87
C ILE A 88 -0.97 0.09 -6.27
N VAL A 89 -0.62 -0.79 -5.35
CA VAL A 89 -1.57 -1.59 -4.57
C VAL A 89 -1.95 -0.82 -3.33
N VAL A 90 -3.23 -0.50 -3.20
CA VAL A 90 -3.76 0.22 -2.04
C VAL A 90 -4.57 -0.75 -1.19
N ALA A 91 -4.05 -1.05 0.00
CA ALA A 91 -4.77 -1.76 1.04
C ALA A 91 -5.72 -0.77 1.72
N ASN A 92 -7.01 -0.78 1.31
CA ASN A 92 -8.00 0.20 1.74
C ASN A 92 -8.83 -0.35 2.89
N ASP A 93 -8.59 0.15 4.09
CA ASP A 93 -9.39 -0.12 5.30
C ASP A 93 -10.18 1.12 5.77
N ASP A 94 -10.26 2.14 4.90
CA ASP A 94 -10.91 3.45 5.12
C ASP A 94 -10.43 4.11 6.42
N GLY A 95 -9.09 4.21 6.56
CA GLY A 95 -8.56 5.01 7.66
C GLY A 95 -7.27 4.53 8.32
N GLY A 96 -7.13 4.89 9.60
CA GLY A 96 -5.94 4.65 10.40
C GLY A 96 -5.87 3.24 11.00
N GLY A 97 -5.91 2.19 10.19
CA GLY A 97 -5.90 0.80 10.63
C GLY A 97 -4.76 0.42 11.57
N ILE A 98 -3.60 1.06 11.45
CA ILE A 98 -2.48 0.81 12.37
C ILE A 98 -2.84 1.06 13.83
N PHE A 99 -3.66 2.05 14.11
CA PHE A 99 -4.04 2.43 15.48
C PHE A 99 -4.93 1.40 16.16
N THR A 100 -5.60 0.52 15.40
CA THR A 100 -6.39 -0.59 15.99
C THR A 100 -5.53 -1.56 16.78
N THR A 101 -4.26 -1.72 16.43
CA THR A 101 -3.32 -2.63 17.10
C THR A 101 -2.51 -1.98 18.20
N LEU A 102 -2.64 -0.66 18.38
CA LEU A 102 -1.98 0.13 19.41
C LEU A 102 -2.91 0.41 20.59
N GLU A 103 -2.43 1.19 21.58
CA GLU A 103 -3.19 1.57 22.76
C GLU A 103 -4.55 2.23 22.44
N PRO A 104 -4.66 3.18 21.48
CA PRO A 104 -5.94 3.79 21.14
C PRO A 104 -7.01 2.80 20.67
N GLY A 105 -6.62 1.66 20.12
CA GLY A 105 -7.54 0.61 19.67
C GLY A 105 -8.04 -0.33 20.77
N GLN A 106 -7.85 -0.01 22.07
CA GLN A 106 -8.41 -0.78 23.16
C GLN A 106 -9.95 -0.68 23.18
N PRO A 107 -10.68 -1.73 23.60
CA PRO A 107 -12.14 -1.75 23.56
C PRO A 107 -12.83 -0.62 24.34
N ASP A 108 -12.25 -0.20 25.45
CA ASP A 108 -12.73 0.90 26.29
C ASP A 108 -12.55 2.30 25.65
N LEU A 109 -11.77 2.40 24.58
CA LEU A 109 -11.59 3.62 23.79
C LEU A 109 -12.32 3.58 22.43
N ALA A 110 -13.19 2.60 22.21
CA ALA A 110 -13.83 2.37 20.91
C ALA A 110 -14.67 3.56 20.43
N GLU A 111 -15.36 4.27 21.34
CA GLU A 111 -16.20 5.41 20.97
C GLU A 111 -15.41 6.57 20.34
N PRO A 112 -14.32 7.09 20.96
CA PRO A 112 -13.54 8.15 20.37
C PRO A 112 -12.60 7.67 19.23
N PHE A 113 -12.36 6.36 19.13
CA PHE A 113 -11.37 5.78 18.22
C PHE A 113 -11.62 6.18 16.77
N GLU A 114 -12.82 5.97 16.25
CA GLU A 114 -13.14 6.23 14.84
C GLU A 114 -12.93 7.69 14.46
N ARG A 115 -13.27 8.61 15.34
CA ARG A 115 -13.12 10.04 15.10
C ARG A 115 -11.67 10.52 15.20
N LEU A 116 -10.88 9.99 16.13
CA LEU A 116 -9.57 10.53 16.49
C LEU A 116 -8.41 9.79 15.86
N PHE A 117 -8.58 8.49 15.57
CA PHE A 117 -7.53 7.59 15.09
C PHE A 117 -7.93 6.83 13.83
N GLY A 118 -9.14 6.31 13.76
CA GLY A 118 -9.69 5.66 12.57
C GLY A 118 -9.81 6.64 11.41
N THR A 119 -10.35 7.81 11.68
CA THR A 119 -10.48 8.93 10.74
C THR A 119 -10.92 8.50 9.32
N PRO A 120 -12.04 7.74 9.20
CA PRO A 120 -12.49 7.29 7.89
C PRO A 120 -12.81 8.49 7.00
N THR A 121 -12.39 8.41 5.74
CA THR A 121 -12.59 9.50 4.77
C THR A 121 -13.75 9.23 3.83
N GLY A 122 -14.15 7.98 3.63
CA GLY A 122 -15.14 7.56 2.66
C GLY A 122 -14.77 7.94 1.21
N THR A 123 -13.49 8.17 0.94
CA THR A 123 -13.04 8.62 -0.38
C THR A 123 -13.15 7.50 -1.41
N ASP A 124 -13.82 7.79 -2.52
CA ASP A 124 -13.86 6.90 -3.69
C ASP A 124 -12.52 6.97 -4.45
N LEU A 125 -11.68 5.95 -4.25
CA LEU A 125 -10.37 5.87 -4.89
C LEU A 125 -10.46 5.64 -6.41
N SER A 126 -11.57 5.09 -6.91
CA SER A 126 -11.82 4.96 -8.34
C SER A 126 -12.07 6.32 -8.98
N ALA A 127 -12.94 7.12 -8.37
CA ALA A 127 -13.20 8.48 -8.83
C ALA A 127 -11.96 9.37 -8.75
N LEU A 128 -11.19 9.26 -7.67
CA LEU A 128 -9.92 9.96 -7.50
C LEU A 128 -8.91 9.58 -8.60
N SER A 129 -8.72 8.27 -8.83
CA SER A 129 -7.81 7.78 -9.87
C SER A 129 -8.24 8.27 -11.26
N LEU A 130 -9.53 8.23 -11.56
CA LEU A 130 -10.08 8.70 -12.82
C LEU A 130 -9.82 10.21 -13.03
N ALA A 131 -9.97 11.02 -11.98
CA ALA A 131 -9.69 12.46 -12.04
C ALA A 131 -8.22 12.76 -12.42
N HIS A 132 -7.29 11.86 -12.09
CA HIS A 132 -5.88 11.92 -12.49
C HIS A 132 -5.58 11.19 -13.82
N GLY A 133 -6.58 10.64 -14.49
CA GLY A 133 -6.39 9.84 -15.72
C GLY A 133 -5.67 8.52 -15.47
N ILE A 134 -5.77 7.96 -14.26
CA ILE A 134 -5.11 6.72 -13.83
C ILE A 134 -6.12 5.57 -13.86
N ALA A 135 -5.72 4.45 -14.45
CA ALA A 135 -6.55 3.24 -14.42
C ALA A 135 -6.69 2.70 -12.99
N HIS A 136 -7.91 2.34 -12.62
CA HIS A 136 -8.24 1.76 -11.33
C HIS A 136 -8.90 0.39 -11.48
N THR A 137 -8.55 -0.54 -10.60
CA THR A 137 -9.16 -1.87 -10.52
C THR A 137 -9.37 -2.21 -9.04
N ARG A 138 -10.58 -2.65 -8.69
CA ARG A 138 -10.85 -3.21 -7.37
C ARG A 138 -10.69 -4.71 -7.42
N ALA A 139 -9.87 -5.26 -6.53
CA ALA A 139 -9.65 -6.69 -6.38
C ALA A 139 -10.39 -7.19 -5.14
N ASP A 140 -11.50 -7.90 -5.35
CA ASP A 140 -12.37 -8.41 -4.29
C ASP A 140 -12.03 -9.87 -3.88
N SER A 141 -10.97 -10.44 -4.44
CA SER A 141 -10.50 -11.79 -4.14
C SER A 141 -9.00 -11.93 -4.42
N GLU A 142 -8.37 -12.94 -3.81
CA GLU A 142 -6.98 -13.29 -4.09
C GLU A 142 -6.74 -13.58 -5.58
N ALA A 143 -7.68 -14.27 -6.23
CA ALA A 143 -7.59 -14.57 -7.65
C ALA A 143 -7.64 -13.29 -8.52
N ALA A 144 -8.52 -12.33 -8.17
CA ALA A 144 -8.60 -11.04 -8.84
C ALA A 144 -7.32 -10.22 -8.63
N LEU A 145 -6.78 -10.22 -7.41
CA LEU A 145 -5.51 -9.56 -7.10
C LEU A 145 -4.36 -10.19 -7.88
N ALA A 146 -4.24 -11.52 -7.89
CA ALA A 146 -3.20 -12.23 -8.63
C ALA A 146 -3.28 -11.94 -10.13
N ALA A 147 -4.48 -11.92 -10.72
CA ALA A 147 -4.69 -11.57 -12.11
C ALA A 147 -4.26 -10.12 -12.42
N ALA A 148 -4.64 -9.18 -11.54
CA ALA A 148 -4.23 -7.79 -11.68
C ALA A 148 -2.71 -7.64 -11.61
N LEU A 149 -2.04 -8.29 -10.65
CA LEU A 149 -0.58 -8.22 -10.48
C LEU A 149 0.19 -8.95 -11.59
N GLY A 150 -0.39 -9.99 -12.19
CA GLY A 150 0.20 -10.74 -13.29
C GLY A 150 0.25 -9.99 -14.63
N THR A 151 -0.48 -8.88 -14.75
CA THR A 151 -0.53 -8.06 -15.96
C THR A 151 0.38 -6.85 -15.83
N ARG A 152 1.28 -6.63 -16.77
CA ARG A 152 2.11 -5.42 -16.78
C ARG A 152 1.26 -4.18 -17.11
N PRO A 153 1.35 -3.08 -16.34
CA PRO A 153 0.66 -1.85 -16.67
C PRO A 153 1.34 -1.14 -17.85
N HIS A 154 0.57 -0.31 -18.55
CA HIS A 154 1.07 0.75 -19.40
C HIS A 154 0.86 2.07 -18.66
N GLY A 155 1.92 2.66 -18.13
CA GLY A 155 1.84 3.80 -17.24
C GLY A 155 1.49 3.40 -15.80
N ILE A 156 0.88 4.33 -15.06
CA ILE A 156 0.51 4.10 -13.67
C ILE A 156 -0.92 3.53 -13.60
N ARG A 157 -1.12 2.56 -12.71
CA ARG A 157 -2.45 2.08 -12.33
C ARG A 157 -2.56 1.87 -10.83
N VAL A 158 -3.78 1.94 -10.33
CA VAL A 158 -4.15 1.62 -8.94
C VAL A 158 -4.89 0.29 -8.90
N VAL A 159 -4.49 -0.58 -7.99
CA VAL A 159 -5.20 -1.81 -7.63
C VAL A 159 -5.63 -1.67 -6.17
N GLU A 160 -6.92 -1.48 -5.94
CA GLU A 160 -7.50 -1.36 -4.61
C GLU A 160 -7.90 -2.73 -4.07
N VAL A 161 -7.50 -3.01 -2.83
CA VAL A 161 -7.91 -4.19 -2.07
C VAL A 161 -8.65 -3.72 -0.81
N ALA A 162 -9.93 -4.03 -0.71
CA ALA A 162 -10.71 -3.71 0.47
C ALA A 162 -10.30 -4.60 1.65
N ILE A 163 -9.98 -3.98 2.77
CA ILE A 163 -9.59 -4.64 4.02
C ILE A 163 -10.54 -4.21 5.12
N ARG A 164 -10.83 -5.11 6.06
CA ARG A 164 -11.67 -4.80 7.21
C ARG A 164 -10.81 -4.45 8.42
N ARG A 165 -10.82 -3.18 8.81
CA ARG A 165 -10.05 -2.63 9.93
C ARG A 165 -10.37 -3.31 11.26
N GLU A 166 -11.62 -3.70 11.46
CA GLU A 166 -12.10 -4.32 12.71
C GLU A 166 -11.41 -5.65 13.02
N THR A 167 -10.88 -6.33 12.01
CA THR A 167 -10.22 -7.62 12.18
C THR A 167 -8.74 -7.53 12.50
N HIS A 168 -8.09 -6.38 12.32
CA HIS A 168 -6.64 -6.23 12.42
C HIS A 168 -6.07 -6.70 13.75
N ARG A 169 -6.67 -6.29 14.87
CA ARG A 169 -6.20 -6.67 16.22
C ARG A 169 -6.27 -8.18 16.43
N ALA A 170 -7.39 -8.80 16.06
CA ALA A 170 -7.59 -10.23 16.22
C ALA A 170 -6.63 -11.05 15.34
N GLU A 171 -6.45 -10.64 14.09
CA GLU A 171 -5.52 -11.29 13.17
C GLU A 171 -4.06 -11.16 13.62
N ARG A 172 -3.65 -10.00 14.11
CA ARG A 172 -2.31 -9.80 14.68
C ARG A 172 -2.08 -10.69 15.89
N ALA A 173 -3.05 -10.79 16.82
CA ALA A 173 -2.96 -11.66 17.99
C ALA A 173 -2.87 -13.14 17.56
N ARG A 174 -3.63 -13.56 16.56
CA ARG A 174 -3.60 -14.91 16.00
C ARG A 174 -2.21 -15.24 15.42
N LEU A 175 -1.66 -14.36 14.59
CA LEU A 175 -0.34 -14.52 13.99
C LEU A 175 0.77 -14.60 15.05
N GLN A 176 0.70 -13.74 16.07
CA GLN A 176 1.65 -13.77 17.18
C GLN A 176 1.56 -15.11 17.97
N ALA A 177 0.35 -15.60 18.23
CA ALA A 177 0.17 -16.86 18.91
C ALA A 177 0.75 -18.04 18.10
N MET A 178 0.54 -18.04 16.77
CA MET A 178 1.12 -19.05 15.88
C MET A 178 2.66 -18.99 15.89
N ALA A 179 3.25 -17.80 15.82
CA ALA A 179 4.70 -17.62 15.88
C ALA A 179 5.27 -18.12 17.22
N ASN A 180 4.63 -17.77 18.34
CA ASN A 180 5.05 -18.25 19.67
C ASN A 180 4.97 -19.78 19.78
N ALA A 181 3.92 -20.39 19.25
CA ALA A 181 3.78 -21.84 19.25
C ALA A 181 4.81 -22.58 18.39
N ALA A 182 5.32 -21.92 17.35
CA ALA A 182 6.37 -22.46 16.49
C ALA A 182 7.77 -22.36 17.10
N LEU A 183 7.97 -21.49 18.09
CA LEU A 183 9.26 -21.23 18.73
C LEU A 183 9.40 -21.97 20.08
N GLY A 184 8.29 -22.44 20.68
CA GLY A 184 8.25 -23.12 21.97
C GLY A 184 8.13 -24.59 21.89
#